data_36a1c7f8ddbe9214bd2861cf97068bc2
#
_entry.id   36a1c7f8ddbe9214bd2861cf97068bc2
#
_cell.length_a   1.000
_cell.length_b   1.000
_cell.length_c   1.000
_cell.angle_alpha   90.00
_cell.angle_beta   90.00
_cell.angle_gamma   90.00
#
_symmetry.space_group_name_H-M   'P 1'
#
loop_
_entity.id
_entity.type
_entity.pdbx_description
1 polymer ?
#
loop_
_entity_poly.entity_id
_entity_poly.type
_entity_poly.pdbx_seq_one_letter_code
_entity_poly.pdbx_strand_id
1 'polypeptide(L)'
;AYLREVGPSAGFSVEEISRHDVDAVGVSSTKIRRALLDTGDVATAARYLGRPYALSGPVVRGQQLGRTIGYPTANIGPGLEPLKLVPADGVYAAWADLHDGRPAFPAMLNIGYRPTVGSTNRTVEAHLLGGFNEEIYGRPLTIRFVARLRDEQKFSGLGALKAQLAHDAEAARLALHSPQSQESPKSPIL
;
A
#
# COMPACT_ATOMS: atom_id res chain seq x y z
N ALA A 1 -31.02 17.62 -8.19
CA ALA A 1 -32.28 18.23 -8.65
C ALA A 1 -32.21 18.61 -10.13
N TYR A 2 -31.34 19.53 -10.57
CA TYR A 2 -31.29 20.06 -11.96
C TYR A 2 -31.13 18.99 -13.03
N LEU A 3 -30.20 18.04 -12.89
CA LEU A 3 -30.02 16.99 -13.92
C LEU A 3 -31.22 16.04 -14.05
N ARG A 4 -32.00 15.80 -13.00
CA ARG A 4 -33.22 15.01 -13.06
C ARG A 4 -34.33 15.73 -13.81
N GLU A 5 -34.36 17.05 -13.75
CA GLU A 5 -35.36 17.90 -14.43
C GLU A 5 -35.05 18.01 -15.90
N VAL A 6 -33.79 18.22 -16.27
CA VAL A 6 -33.36 18.47 -17.65
C VAL A 6 -33.08 17.16 -18.43
N GLY A 7 -32.72 16.08 -17.76
CA GLY A 7 -32.30 14.81 -18.37
C GLY A 7 -33.32 14.27 -19.40
N PRO A 8 -34.60 14.12 -19.05
CA PRO A 8 -35.61 13.57 -20.01
C PRO A 8 -35.72 14.37 -21.28
N SER A 9 -35.65 15.69 -21.23
CA SER A 9 -35.70 16.56 -22.41
C SER A 9 -34.40 16.51 -23.24
N ALA A 10 -33.30 16.14 -22.63
CA ALA A 10 -31.98 15.96 -23.27
C ALA A 10 -31.70 14.50 -23.70
N GLY A 11 -32.67 13.60 -23.54
CA GLY A 11 -32.56 12.20 -23.97
C GLY A 11 -31.78 11.28 -23.07
N PHE A 12 -31.59 11.62 -21.78
CA PHE A 12 -30.94 10.76 -20.80
C PHE A 12 -31.75 10.65 -19.49
N SER A 13 -31.57 9.52 -18.78
CA SER A 13 -32.13 9.31 -17.45
C SER A 13 -31.06 9.59 -16.37
N VAL A 14 -31.50 10.08 -15.22
CA VAL A 14 -30.61 10.34 -14.05
C VAL A 14 -31.04 9.45 -12.90
N GLU A 15 -30.14 8.54 -12.53
CA GLU A 15 -30.28 7.74 -11.32
C GLU A 15 -29.35 8.31 -10.22
N GLU A 16 -29.87 8.47 -9.02
CA GLU A 16 -29.08 8.92 -7.88
C GLU A 16 -28.61 7.70 -7.09
N ILE A 17 -27.29 7.51 -7.05
CA ILE A 17 -26.68 6.49 -6.21
C ILE A 17 -26.74 7.00 -4.76
N SER A 18 -27.37 6.22 -3.89
CA SER A 18 -27.44 6.52 -2.46
C SER A 18 -26.05 6.67 -1.86
N ARG A 19 -25.93 7.58 -0.90
CA ARG A 19 -24.68 7.75 -0.15
C ARG A 19 -24.34 6.43 0.56
N HIS A 20 -23.11 5.99 0.39
CA HIS A 20 -22.54 4.85 1.11
C HIS A 20 -21.92 5.33 2.43
N ASP A 21 -22.41 4.78 3.53
CA ASP A 21 -21.88 5.09 4.88
C ASP A 21 -21.17 3.85 5.43
N VAL A 22 -19.97 4.06 5.99
CA VAL A 22 -19.21 3.07 6.76
C VAL A 22 -19.04 3.61 8.17
N ASP A 23 -19.43 2.85 9.18
CA ASP A 23 -19.43 3.26 10.60
C ASP A 23 -20.18 4.59 10.83
N ALA A 24 -21.34 4.77 10.21
CA ALA A 24 -22.14 6.03 10.19
C ALA A 24 -21.40 7.25 9.60
N VAL A 25 -20.30 7.04 8.90
CA VAL A 25 -19.53 8.09 8.24
C VAL A 25 -19.65 7.98 6.73
N GLY A 26 -20.18 9.02 6.08
CA GLY A 26 -20.26 9.05 4.62
C GLY A 26 -18.90 8.92 3.96
N VAL A 27 -18.75 7.91 3.12
CA VAL A 27 -17.53 7.68 2.34
C VAL A 27 -17.40 8.74 1.23
N SER A 28 -16.20 9.26 1.04
CA SER A 28 -15.86 10.14 -0.07
C SER A 28 -14.39 9.96 -0.48
N SER A 29 -14.09 10.25 -1.75
CA SER A 29 -12.71 10.23 -2.26
C SER A 29 -11.77 11.15 -1.45
N THR A 30 -12.28 12.26 -0.93
CA THR A 30 -11.49 13.18 -0.09
C THR A 30 -11.07 12.53 1.23
N LYS A 31 -11.98 11.79 1.89
CA LYS A 31 -11.66 11.06 3.13
C LYS A 31 -10.65 9.94 2.90
N ILE A 32 -10.81 9.20 1.80
CA ILE A 32 -9.86 8.16 1.40
C ILE A 32 -8.47 8.77 1.15
N ARG A 33 -8.39 9.86 0.39
CA ARG A 33 -7.12 10.56 0.15
C ARG A 33 -6.46 11.04 1.43
N ARG A 34 -7.22 11.64 2.34
CA ARG A 34 -6.70 12.09 3.64
C ARG A 34 -6.16 10.93 4.46
N ALA A 35 -6.89 9.83 4.57
CA ALA A 35 -6.43 8.64 5.27
C ALA A 35 -5.09 8.13 4.69
N LEU A 36 -4.95 8.10 3.37
CA LEU A 36 -3.73 7.63 2.72
C LEU A 36 -2.57 8.64 2.84
N LEU A 37 -2.81 9.93 2.57
CA LEU A 37 -1.75 10.91 2.37
C LEU A 37 -1.34 11.64 3.65
N ASP A 38 -2.29 11.92 4.56
CA ASP A 38 -2.00 12.72 5.76
C ASP A 38 -1.48 11.84 6.90
N THR A 39 -2.08 10.66 7.06
CA THR A 39 -1.79 9.77 8.19
C THR A 39 -1.23 8.40 7.79
N GLY A 40 -1.34 8.01 6.52
CA GLY A 40 -1.01 6.66 6.07
C GLY A 40 -1.93 5.58 6.66
N ASP A 41 -3.13 5.95 7.10
CA ASP A 41 -4.12 5.02 7.64
C ASP A 41 -4.76 4.18 6.52
N VAL A 42 -3.99 3.20 6.07
CA VAL A 42 -4.40 2.27 5.00
C VAL A 42 -5.56 1.38 5.43
N ALA A 43 -5.72 1.13 6.74
CA ALA A 43 -6.81 0.32 7.28
C ALA A 43 -8.16 1.07 7.12
N THR A 44 -8.24 2.34 7.52
CA THR A 44 -9.43 3.16 7.29
C THR A 44 -9.68 3.36 5.80
N ALA A 45 -8.64 3.57 4.99
CA ALA A 45 -8.80 3.66 3.54
C ALA A 45 -9.39 2.37 2.95
N ALA A 46 -8.94 1.19 3.41
CA ALA A 46 -9.46 -0.11 2.99
C ALA A 46 -10.94 -0.29 3.35
N ARG A 47 -11.35 0.08 4.57
CA ARG A 47 -12.77 0.06 4.97
C ARG A 47 -13.64 0.92 4.06
N TYR A 48 -13.18 2.14 3.74
CA TYR A 48 -13.92 3.05 2.84
C TYR A 48 -13.96 2.56 1.39
N LEU A 49 -12.91 1.87 0.94
CA LEU A 49 -12.83 1.30 -0.41
C LEU A 49 -13.55 -0.05 -0.54
N GLY A 50 -13.88 -0.72 0.57
CA GLY A 50 -14.37 -2.09 0.59
C GLY A 50 -13.32 -3.13 0.16
N ARG A 51 -12.04 -2.74 0.05
CA ARG A 51 -10.91 -3.61 -0.33
C ARG A 51 -9.58 -2.99 0.09
N PRO A 52 -8.52 -3.81 0.31
CA PRO A 52 -7.20 -3.28 0.58
C PRO A 52 -6.73 -2.28 -0.48
N TYR A 53 -6.12 -1.20 -0.04
CA TYR A 53 -5.43 -0.30 -0.96
C TYR A 53 -4.21 -1.00 -1.55
N ALA A 54 -3.98 -0.85 -2.84
CA ALA A 54 -2.89 -1.53 -3.51
C ALA A 54 -2.08 -0.61 -4.42
N LEU A 55 -0.77 -0.88 -4.51
CA LEU A 55 0.15 -0.30 -5.47
C LEU A 55 0.76 -1.41 -6.32
N SER A 56 0.86 -1.18 -7.62
CA SER A 56 1.49 -2.10 -8.56
C SER A 56 2.56 -1.38 -9.38
N GLY A 57 3.68 -2.05 -9.61
CA GLY A 57 4.74 -1.53 -10.45
C GLY A 57 5.81 -2.59 -10.73
N PRO A 58 6.71 -2.33 -11.67
CA PRO A 58 7.85 -3.20 -11.91
C PRO A 58 8.84 -3.10 -10.75
N VAL A 59 9.48 -4.21 -10.41
CA VAL A 59 10.60 -4.21 -9.47
C VAL A 59 11.83 -3.61 -10.15
N VAL A 60 12.35 -2.53 -9.59
CA VAL A 60 13.53 -1.83 -10.11
C VAL A 60 14.73 -2.01 -9.18
N ARG A 61 15.94 -1.82 -9.72
CA ARG A 61 17.16 -1.87 -8.90
C ARG A 61 17.25 -0.65 -7.98
N GLY A 62 17.46 -0.89 -6.69
CA GLY A 62 17.79 0.10 -5.68
C GLY A 62 19.25 0.01 -5.26
N GLN A 63 19.61 0.67 -4.14
CA GLN A 63 20.98 0.67 -3.61
C GLN A 63 21.42 -0.67 -2.98
N GLN A 64 20.50 -1.63 -2.82
CA GLN A 64 20.74 -2.99 -2.27
C GLN A 64 21.35 -3.02 -0.86
N LEU A 65 21.29 -1.92 -0.10
CA LEU A 65 21.83 -1.85 1.27
C LEU A 65 21.18 -2.91 2.19
N GLY A 66 19.87 -3.13 2.05
CA GLY A 66 19.16 -4.14 2.83
C GLY A 66 19.74 -5.55 2.66
N ARG A 67 20.25 -5.90 1.47
CA ARG A 67 20.89 -7.20 1.21
C ARG A 67 22.10 -7.44 2.11
N THR A 68 22.90 -6.41 2.38
CA THR A 68 24.13 -6.52 3.20
C THR A 68 23.85 -6.79 4.67
N ILE A 69 22.65 -6.47 5.14
CA ILE A 69 22.22 -6.64 6.52
C ILE A 69 21.19 -7.76 6.71
N GLY A 70 20.92 -8.56 5.65
CA GLY A 70 20.00 -9.69 5.70
C GLY A 70 18.53 -9.35 5.46
N TYR A 71 18.23 -8.14 4.99
CA TYR A 71 16.87 -7.67 4.64
C TYR A 71 16.81 -7.18 3.19
N PRO A 72 16.94 -8.09 2.18
CA PRO A 72 16.84 -7.70 0.78
C PRO A 72 15.49 -7.05 0.51
N THR A 73 15.49 -5.92 -0.23
CA THR A 73 14.26 -5.19 -0.59
C THR A 73 14.08 -5.13 -2.10
N ALA A 74 12.83 -5.27 -2.52
CA ALA A 74 12.36 -4.97 -3.87
C ALA A 74 11.92 -3.50 -3.89
N ASN A 75 12.53 -2.68 -4.74
CA ASN A 75 12.10 -1.31 -4.98
C ASN A 75 11.02 -1.32 -6.03
N ILE A 76 9.87 -0.70 -5.74
CA ILE A 76 8.76 -0.61 -6.69
C ILE A 76 8.95 0.64 -7.54
N GLY A 77 9.13 0.45 -8.82
CA GLY A 77 9.22 1.52 -9.81
C GLY A 77 7.87 2.18 -10.07
N PRO A 78 7.84 3.23 -10.89
CA PRO A 78 6.59 3.86 -11.32
C PRO A 78 5.64 2.80 -11.88
N GLY A 79 4.44 2.76 -11.32
CA GLY A 79 3.42 1.80 -11.74
C GLY A 79 2.81 2.16 -13.11
N LEU A 80 1.99 1.23 -13.64
CA LEU A 80 1.20 1.46 -14.84
C LEU A 80 0.10 2.52 -14.63
N GLU A 81 -0.22 2.84 -13.38
CA GLU A 81 -1.19 3.85 -12.97
C GLU A 81 -0.47 5.10 -12.43
N PRO A 82 -0.07 6.06 -13.27
CA PRO A 82 0.75 7.20 -12.86
C PRO A 82 0.06 8.14 -11.85
N LEU A 83 -1.27 8.07 -11.77
CA LEU A 83 -2.09 8.86 -10.83
C LEU A 83 -2.37 8.13 -9.51
N LYS A 84 -1.80 6.95 -9.29
CA LYS A 84 -2.00 6.21 -8.05
C LYS A 84 -1.34 6.93 -6.88
N LEU A 85 -2.08 7.10 -5.80
CA LEU A 85 -1.56 7.75 -4.59
C LEU A 85 -0.61 6.82 -3.85
N VAL A 86 0.56 7.30 -3.51
CA VAL A 86 1.47 6.60 -2.59
C VAL A 86 1.12 7.03 -1.16
N PRO A 87 0.83 6.11 -0.23
CA PRO A 87 0.50 6.45 1.16
C PRO A 87 1.61 7.27 1.84
N ALA A 88 1.30 7.94 2.95
CA ALA A 88 2.26 8.73 3.73
C ALA A 88 3.53 7.93 4.05
N ASP A 89 4.62 8.64 4.35
CA ASP A 89 5.89 8.00 4.69
C ASP A 89 5.77 7.19 5.98
N GLY A 90 6.46 6.06 6.04
CA GLY A 90 6.41 5.15 7.18
C GLY A 90 6.65 3.70 6.79
N VAL A 91 6.51 2.83 7.79
CA VAL A 91 6.64 1.38 7.65
C VAL A 91 5.27 0.73 7.71
N TYR A 92 5.03 -0.24 6.84
CA TYR A 92 3.73 -0.88 6.65
C TYR A 92 3.84 -2.40 6.62
N ALA A 93 2.78 -3.07 7.08
CA ALA A 93 2.52 -4.47 6.82
C ALA A 93 1.67 -4.60 5.54
N ALA A 94 2.01 -5.56 4.68
CA ALA A 94 1.31 -5.77 3.42
C ALA A 94 1.48 -7.19 2.89
N TRP A 95 0.64 -7.55 1.93
CA TRP A 95 0.80 -8.74 1.10
C TRP A 95 1.43 -8.36 -0.24
N ALA A 96 2.45 -9.08 -0.66
CA ALA A 96 3.18 -8.90 -1.92
C ALA A 96 2.83 -10.03 -2.91
N ASP A 97 2.27 -9.68 -4.06
CA ASP A 97 1.83 -10.61 -5.10
C ASP A 97 2.73 -10.48 -6.33
N LEU A 98 3.38 -11.56 -6.72
CA LEU A 98 4.28 -11.66 -7.86
C LEU A 98 3.58 -12.07 -9.17
N HIS A 99 2.27 -12.33 -9.12
CA HIS A 99 1.46 -12.77 -10.26
C HIS A 99 2.01 -14.02 -11.00
N ASP A 100 2.65 -14.93 -10.28
CA ASP A 100 3.26 -16.13 -10.82
C ASP A 100 2.56 -17.44 -10.38
N GLY A 101 1.34 -17.32 -9.88
CA GLY A 101 0.53 -18.43 -9.42
C GLY A 101 0.80 -18.86 -7.97
N ARG A 102 1.82 -18.30 -7.33
CA ARG A 102 2.07 -18.52 -5.90
C ARG A 102 1.13 -17.66 -5.03
N PRO A 103 0.82 -18.09 -3.80
CA PRO A 103 0.16 -17.23 -2.83
C PRO A 103 0.97 -15.94 -2.60
N ALA A 104 0.27 -14.85 -2.27
CA ALA A 104 0.95 -13.62 -1.92
C ALA A 104 1.84 -13.80 -0.69
N PHE A 105 3.01 -13.19 -0.73
CA PHE A 105 4.00 -13.25 0.34
C PHE A 105 3.69 -12.20 1.41
N PRO A 106 3.85 -12.53 2.71
CA PRO A 106 3.87 -11.51 3.74
C PRO A 106 5.06 -10.58 3.51
N ALA A 107 4.85 -9.28 3.71
CA ALA A 107 5.88 -8.27 3.48
C ALA A 107 5.81 -7.13 4.49
N MET A 108 6.95 -6.52 4.77
CA MET A 108 7.03 -5.19 5.35
C MET A 108 7.54 -4.21 4.31
N LEU A 109 6.99 -2.99 4.31
CA LEU A 109 7.37 -1.94 3.37
C LEU A 109 7.92 -0.73 4.11
N ASN A 110 8.87 -0.05 3.47
CA ASN A 110 9.23 1.32 3.79
C ASN A 110 8.81 2.25 2.65
N ILE A 111 8.10 3.30 2.99
CA ILE A 111 7.81 4.44 2.10
C ILE A 111 8.52 5.64 2.70
N GLY A 112 9.40 6.29 1.94
CA GLY A 112 10.14 7.42 2.44
C GLY A 112 11.02 8.09 1.40
N TYR A 113 11.72 9.13 1.83
CA TYR A 113 12.60 9.90 0.98
C TYR A 113 14.05 9.45 1.15
N ARG A 114 14.71 9.21 0.04
CA ARG A 114 16.17 9.00 0.03
C ARG A 114 16.87 10.23 -0.52
N PRO A 115 17.85 10.79 0.23
CA PRO A 115 18.73 11.79 -0.33
C PRO A 115 19.64 11.10 -1.37
N THR A 116 19.53 11.53 -2.61
CA THR A 116 20.48 11.22 -3.69
C THR A 116 21.19 12.50 -4.11
N VAL A 117 22.36 12.37 -4.69
CA VAL A 117 23.11 13.54 -5.19
C VAL A 117 22.25 14.28 -6.22
N GLY A 118 21.75 15.48 -5.85
CA GLY A 118 20.97 16.35 -6.72
C GLY A 118 19.45 16.19 -6.71
N SER A 119 18.88 15.18 -6.00
CA SER A 119 17.42 15.04 -5.84
C SER A 119 17.04 14.22 -4.63
N THR A 120 15.82 14.45 -4.11
CA THR A 120 15.20 13.62 -3.09
C THR A 120 14.12 12.77 -3.78
N ASN A 121 14.39 11.48 -3.94
CA ASN A 121 13.42 10.57 -4.54
C ASN A 121 12.64 9.83 -3.45
N ARG A 122 11.33 9.87 -3.55
CA ARG A 122 10.45 9.06 -2.72
C ARG A 122 10.45 7.62 -3.23
N THR A 123 10.74 6.66 -2.35
CA THR A 123 10.86 5.23 -2.70
C THR A 123 9.82 4.40 -1.96
N VAL A 124 9.40 3.32 -2.59
CA VAL A 124 8.57 2.26 -2.01
C VAL A 124 9.38 0.98 -2.05
N GLU A 125 9.78 0.49 -0.89
CA GLU A 125 10.65 -0.66 -0.75
C GLU A 125 9.96 -1.76 0.03
N ALA A 126 9.83 -2.94 -0.56
CA ALA A 126 9.22 -4.10 0.03
C ALA A 126 10.28 -5.16 0.39
N HIS A 127 10.31 -5.59 1.65
CA HIS A 127 11.00 -6.79 2.08
C HIS A 127 9.99 -7.92 2.23
N LEU A 128 10.11 -8.96 1.40
CA LEU A 128 9.27 -10.15 1.47
C LEU A 128 9.75 -11.02 2.63
N LEU A 129 8.86 -11.31 3.57
CA LEU A 129 9.15 -12.11 4.76
C LEU A 129 9.14 -13.61 4.42
N GLY A 130 9.73 -14.43 5.29
CA GLY A 130 9.72 -15.89 5.11
C GLY A 130 10.88 -16.43 4.28
N GLY A 131 11.97 -15.68 4.13
CA GLY A 131 13.19 -16.18 3.48
C GLY A 131 13.15 -16.13 1.95
N PHE A 132 12.34 -15.22 1.37
CA PHE A 132 12.32 -15.01 -0.07
C PHE A 132 13.70 -14.55 -0.56
N ASN A 133 14.30 -15.26 -1.52
CA ASN A 133 15.67 -15.05 -1.95
C ASN A 133 15.85 -15.10 -3.48
N GLU A 134 14.78 -14.85 -4.23
CA GLU A 134 14.81 -14.84 -5.69
C GLU A 134 15.11 -13.43 -6.24
N GLU A 135 15.73 -13.36 -7.42
CA GLU A 135 15.83 -12.11 -8.18
C GLU A 135 14.53 -11.90 -8.97
N ILE A 136 13.88 -10.76 -8.70
CA ILE A 136 12.58 -10.42 -9.30
C ILE A 136 12.62 -9.09 -10.05
N TYR A 137 13.80 -8.59 -10.43
CA TYR A 137 13.93 -7.36 -11.21
C TYR A 137 13.15 -7.45 -12.53
N GLY A 138 12.47 -6.36 -12.87
CA GLY A 138 11.63 -6.23 -14.06
C GLY A 138 10.28 -6.94 -13.96
N ARG A 139 10.06 -7.78 -12.94
CA ARG A 139 8.77 -8.45 -12.75
C ARG A 139 7.75 -7.48 -12.14
N PRO A 140 6.46 -7.63 -12.48
CA PRO A 140 5.39 -6.90 -11.82
C PRO A 140 5.27 -7.36 -10.36
N LEU A 141 5.06 -6.40 -9.45
CA LEU A 141 4.80 -6.64 -8.04
C LEU A 141 3.61 -5.80 -7.62
N THR A 142 2.59 -6.44 -7.03
CA THR A 142 1.46 -5.76 -6.42
C THR A 142 1.54 -5.86 -4.91
N ILE A 143 1.52 -4.72 -4.25
CA ILE A 143 1.48 -4.60 -2.80
C ILE A 143 0.07 -4.27 -2.37
N ARG A 144 -0.53 -5.10 -1.51
CA ARG A 144 -1.81 -4.85 -0.85
C ARG A 144 -1.54 -4.46 0.60
N PHE A 145 -1.79 -3.21 0.95
CA PHE A 145 -1.54 -2.68 2.28
C PHE A 145 -2.54 -3.23 3.30
N VAL A 146 -2.05 -3.54 4.50
CA VAL A 146 -2.88 -4.04 5.61
C VAL A 146 -2.88 -3.06 6.77
N ALA A 147 -1.70 -2.65 7.26
CA ALA A 147 -1.59 -1.73 8.38
C ALA A 147 -0.35 -0.85 8.27
N ARG A 148 -0.42 0.35 8.84
CA ARG A 148 0.75 1.18 9.11
C ARG A 148 1.34 0.77 10.46
N LEU A 149 2.62 0.50 10.50
CA LEU A 149 3.30 0.01 11.71
C LEU A 149 3.93 1.16 12.51
N ARG A 150 4.58 2.11 11.83
CA ARG A 150 5.25 3.25 12.47
C ARG A 150 5.65 4.32 11.46
N ASP A 151 6.11 5.47 11.96
CA ASP A 151 6.76 6.52 11.19
C ASP A 151 8.16 6.10 10.72
N GLU A 152 8.70 6.79 9.70
CA GLU A 152 10.12 6.72 9.39
C GLU A 152 10.96 7.25 10.56
N GLN A 153 12.14 6.65 10.74
CA GLN A 153 13.08 7.12 11.75
C GLN A 153 14.51 6.98 11.25
N LYS A 154 15.40 7.85 11.76
CA LYS A 154 16.82 7.77 11.52
C LYS A 154 17.46 6.88 12.57
N PHE A 155 18.47 6.12 12.17
CA PHE A 155 19.20 5.21 13.07
C PHE A 155 20.63 5.70 13.26
N SER A 156 21.16 5.50 14.45
CA SER A 156 22.54 5.85 14.79
C SER A 156 23.60 4.95 14.14
N GLY A 157 23.17 3.83 13.54
CA GLY A 157 24.05 2.90 12.83
C GLY A 157 23.35 1.63 12.40
N LEU A 158 24.06 0.75 11.69
CA LEU A 158 23.53 -0.48 11.12
C LEU A 158 22.97 -1.46 12.17
N GLY A 159 23.55 -1.50 13.36
CA GLY A 159 23.06 -2.35 14.45
C GLY A 159 21.66 -1.96 14.92
N ALA A 160 21.45 -0.65 15.16
CA ALA A 160 20.13 -0.11 15.53
C ALA A 160 19.09 -0.31 14.41
N LEU A 161 19.49 -0.10 13.17
CA LEU A 161 18.65 -0.37 12.00
C LEU A 161 18.23 -1.85 11.95
N LYS A 162 19.19 -2.78 12.10
CA LYS A 162 18.92 -4.22 12.05
C LYS A 162 17.99 -4.67 13.19
N ALA A 163 18.17 -4.17 14.39
CA ALA A 163 17.29 -4.44 15.53
C ALA A 163 15.85 -3.96 15.23
N GLN A 164 15.71 -2.74 14.71
CA GLN A 164 14.39 -2.21 14.37
C GLN A 164 13.73 -3.00 13.24
N LEU A 165 14.46 -3.40 12.20
CA LEU A 165 13.92 -4.23 11.12
C LEU A 165 13.40 -5.59 11.63
N ALA A 166 14.04 -6.17 12.65
CA ALA A 166 13.55 -7.40 13.29
C ALA A 166 12.22 -7.16 14.01
N HIS A 167 12.07 -6.05 14.73
CA HIS A 167 10.80 -5.65 15.35
C HIS A 167 9.72 -5.38 14.31
N ASP A 168 10.04 -4.66 13.24
CA ASP A 168 9.11 -4.36 12.16
C ASP A 168 8.62 -5.64 11.47
N ALA A 169 9.51 -6.60 11.23
CA ALA A 169 9.15 -7.88 10.63
C ALA A 169 8.18 -8.68 11.51
N GLU A 170 8.38 -8.66 12.83
CA GLU A 170 7.47 -9.33 13.76
C GLU A 170 6.12 -8.60 13.83
N ALA A 171 6.13 -7.27 13.95
CA ALA A 171 4.92 -6.46 13.92
C ALA A 171 4.12 -6.67 12.61
N ALA A 172 4.81 -6.78 11.48
CA ALA A 172 4.17 -7.08 10.19
C ALA A 172 3.50 -8.46 10.21
N ARG A 173 4.18 -9.50 10.71
CA ARG A 173 3.59 -10.84 10.83
C ARG A 173 2.33 -10.81 11.69
N LEU A 174 2.37 -10.18 12.86
CA LEU A 174 1.21 -10.06 13.73
C LEU A 174 0.04 -9.35 13.06
N ALA A 175 0.30 -8.21 12.38
CA ALA A 175 -0.74 -7.48 11.66
C ALA A 175 -1.37 -8.30 10.52
N LEU A 176 -0.55 -9.09 9.79
CA LEU A 176 -1.01 -9.92 8.68
C LEU A 176 -1.80 -11.16 9.11
N HIS A 177 -1.60 -11.65 10.34
CA HIS A 177 -2.33 -12.80 10.88
C HIS A 177 -3.55 -12.41 11.73
N SER A 178 -3.83 -11.12 11.88
CA SER A 178 -5.01 -10.68 12.63
C SER A 178 -6.30 -11.05 11.87
N PRO A 179 -7.40 -11.39 12.56
CA PRO A 179 -8.67 -11.77 11.92
C PRO A 179 -9.20 -10.72 10.94
N GLN A 180 -8.95 -9.44 11.20
CA GLN A 180 -9.35 -8.32 10.34
C GLN A 180 -8.62 -8.28 8.99
N SER A 181 -7.46 -8.93 8.86
CA SER A 181 -6.69 -8.98 7.62
C SER A 181 -7.07 -10.14 6.69
N GLN A 182 -7.88 -11.09 7.17
CA GLN A 182 -8.30 -12.29 6.44
C GLN A 182 -9.67 -12.18 5.79
N GLU A 183 -10.46 -11.17 6.10
CA GLU A 183 -11.71 -10.92 5.38
C GLU A 183 -11.41 -10.46 3.95
N SER A 184 -11.38 -11.43 3.03
CA SER A 184 -11.46 -11.12 1.61
C SER A 184 -12.78 -10.37 1.37
N PRO A 185 -12.76 -9.20 0.74
CA PRO A 185 -13.99 -8.50 0.41
C PRO A 185 -14.83 -9.42 -0.48
N LYS A 186 -16.09 -9.65 -0.07
CA LYS A 186 -17.08 -10.27 -0.94
C LYS A 186 -17.07 -9.50 -2.24
N SER A 187 -17.00 -10.21 -3.37
CA SER A 187 -17.02 -9.63 -4.72
C SER A 187 -18.05 -8.52 -4.81
N PRO A 188 -17.73 -7.38 -5.44
CA PRO A 188 -18.72 -6.34 -5.66
C PRO A 188 -19.87 -6.96 -6.47
N ILE A 189 -21.06 -6.82 -5.96
CA ILE A 189 -22.28 -7.03 -6.75
C ILE A 189 -22.21 -6.02 -7.88
N LEU A 190 -22.19 -6.54 -9.11
CA LEU A 190 -22.29 -5.78 -10.36
C LEU A 190 -23.56 -4.93 -10.39
#